data_b7fdcc5c92718091b599d9d7b579a728
#
_entry.id   b7fdcc5c92718091b599d9d7b579a728
#
_cell.length_a   1.000
_cell.length_b   1.000
_cell.length_c   1.000
_cell.angle_alpha   90.00
_cell.angle_beta   90.00
_cell.angle_gamma   90.00
#
_symmetry.space_group_name_H-M   'P 1'
#
loop_
_entity.id
_entity.type
_entity.pdbx_description
1 polymer ?
#
loop_
_entity_poly.entity_id
_entity_poly.type
_entity_poly.pdbx_seq_one_letter_code
_entity_poly.pdbx_strand_id
1 'polypeptide(L)'
;GNKTLLEYQAALRTVTYDNENNDNPSTTDRKVEWRLYDGANYSALKETDVLVTSLNDAPTLTGDAGSVQFTEGTPVVIDNNLVLADVDSANLNGATVKITNYKAGDQLLFTPTAGISISGTATGVVDTNANTLTLTLTGADTVEAYEAALRSIRFNNTSDNPDATTRTIQWNVTDVSADASTALSLASAGTSSVTITAVNDAPVLTGGGNTIQFSEGDAAVVLDNAIALSDLEGSAVTTVTVQLAGNGVAITNSEVLEYDANASNKVEGTLTNNGRTLTITQKAGVTDAANSDFQALLRTVKYKNTDTATLDGNR
;
A
#
# COMPACT_ATOMS: atom_id res chain seq x y z
N GLY A 1 43.42 50.14 -33.48
CA GLY A 1 44.55 51.02 -33.24
C GLY A 1 45.85 50.26 -33.32
N ASN A 2 46.92 50.87 -33.79
CA ASN A 2 48.23 50.27 -33.90
C ASN A 2 48.82 50.03 -32.52
N LYS A 3 48.88 48.77 -32.13
CA LYS A 3 49.50 48.28 -30.91
C LYS A 3 50.79 47.52 -31.24
N THR A 4 51.66 47.37 -30.29
CA THR A 4 52.90 46.61 -30.46
C THR A 4 52.61 45.12 -30.55
N LEU A 5 53.48 44.35 -31.17
CA LEU A 5 53.36 42.86 -31.20
C LEU A 5 53.25 42.26 -29.78
N LEU A 6 53.93 42.85 -28.80
CA LEU A 6 53.89 42.41 -27.41
C LEU A 6 52.50 42.61 -26.78
N GLU A 7 51.80 43.73 -27.09
CA GLU A 7 50.44 43.99 -26.62
C GLU A 7 49.43 43.05 -27.27
N TYR A 8 49.56 42.78 -28.58
CA TYR A 8 48.71 41.77 -29.27
C TYR A 8 48.96 40.36 -28.71
N GLN A 9 50.22 40.01 -28.45
CA GLN A 9 50.55 38.71 -27.86
C GLN A 9 49.98 38.59 -26.44
N ALA A 10 50.03 39.62 -25.64
CA ALA A 10 49.43 39.64 -24.31
C ALA A 10 47.89 39.45 -24.40
N ALA A 11 47.21 40.17 -25.31
CA ALA A 11 45.76 40.05 -25.51
C ALA A 11 45.37 38.67 -26.00
N LEU A 12 46.05 38.09 -26.98
CA LEU A 12 45.75 36.74 -27.50
C LEU A 12 45.89 35.66 -26.42
N ARG A 13 46.81 35.82 -25.48
CA ARG A 13 47.01 34.88 -24.36
C ARG A 13 45.86 34.91 -23.33
N THR A 14 44.97 35.90 -23.38
CA THR A 14 43.81 36.01 -22.49
C THR A 14 42.54 35.47 -23.10
N VAL A 15 42.58 35.02 -24.36
CA VAL A 15 41.40 34.41 -25.00
C VAL A 15 41.10 33.08 -24.34
N THR A 16 39.91 32.94 -23.83
CA THR A 16 39.37 31.71 -23.21
C THR A 16 38.22 31.15 -24.04
N TYR A 17 38.04 29.87 -23.98
CA TYR A 17 36.83 29.20 -24.46
C TYR A 17 35.89 28.94 -23.27
N ASP A 18 34.63 29.14 -23.47
CA ASP A 18 33.56 28.79 -22.54
C ASP A 18 32.42 28.13 -23.27
N ASN A 19 31.69 27.24 -22.61
CA ASN A 19 30.47 26.60 -23.12
C ASN A 19 29.34 26.86 -22.11
N GLU A 20 28.32 27.60 -22.51
CA GLU A 20 27.18 27.94 -21.67
C GLU A 20 26.25 26.76 -21.40
N ASN A 21 26.32 25.69 -22.23
CA ASN A 21 25.61 24.44 -21.97
C ASN A 21 26.49 23.54 -21.09
N ASN A 22 26.27 23.60 -19.78
CA ASN A 22 27.05 22.85 -18.81
C ASN A 22 26.47 21.44 -18.53
N ASP A 23 25.17 21.23 -18.80
CA ASP A 23 24.48 19.98 -18.45
C ASP A 23 24.63 18.91 -19.56
N ASN A 24 24.57 19.31 -20.84
CA ASN A 24 24.77 18.39 -21.97
C ASN A 24 25.49 19.10 -23.12
N PRO A 25 26.79 19.37 -22.97
CA PRO A 25 27.57 20.01 -24.02
C PRO A 25 27.78 19.05 -25.20
N SER A 26 27.66 19.55 -26.43
CA SER A 26 28.05 18.76 -27.59
C SER A 26 29.53 18.37 -27.50
N THR A 27 29.82 17.08 -27.64
CA THR A 27 31.19 16.52 -27.58
C THR A 27 31.96 16.64 -28.89
N THR A 28 31.38 17.31 -29.91
CA THR A 28 32.11 17.61 -31.14
C THR A 28 33.26 18.59 -30.85
N ASP A 29 34.46 18.23 -31.27
CA ASP A 29 35.65 19.09 -31.10
C ASP A 29 35.43 20.47 -31.72
N ARG A 30 35.98 21.50 -31.11
CA ARG A 30 36.01 22.87 -31.63
C ARG A 30 37.36 23.22 -32.12
N LYS A 31 37.41 23.97 -33.22
CA LYS A 31 38.63 24.57 -33.74
C LYS A 31 38.60 26.08 -33.49
N VAL A 32 39.62 26.58 -32.83
CA VAL A 32 39.86 28.01 -32.68
C VAL A 32 40.91 28.40 -33.70
N GLU A 33 40.52 29.21 -34.69
CA GLU A 33 41.38 29.71 -35.74
C GLU A 33 42.01 31.07 -35.36
N TRP A 34 43.32 31.16 -35.53
CA TRP A 34 44.10 32.35 -35.21
C TRP A 34 44.69 32.92 -36.45
N ARG A 35 44.46 34.22 -36.73
CA ARG A 35 45.08 34.97 -37.83
C ARG A 35 45.42 36.37 -37.32
N LEU A 36 46.56 36.86 -37.78
CA LEU A 36 47.00 38.23 -37.61
C LEU A 36 46.93 38.98 -38.92
N TYR A 37 46.64 40.25 -38.89
CA TYR A 37 46.61 41.15 -40.03
C TYR A 37 47.52 42.36 -39.78
N ASP A 38 48.47 42.66 -40.64
CA ASP A 38 49.47 43.73 -40.49
C ASP A 38 49.06 45.01 -41.18
N GLY A 39 47.87 45.06 -41.80
CA GLY A 39 47.32 46.14 -42.57
C GLY A 39 47.39 45.93 -44.10
N ALA A 40 48.16 44.92 -44.56
CA ALA A 40 48.30 44.52 -45.94
C ALA A 40 48.03 43.03 -46.17
N ASN A 41 48.49 42.14 -45.31
CA ASN A 41 48.41 40.68 -45.43
C ASN A 41 47.98 40.00 -44.15
N TYR A 42 47.35 38.82 -44.31
CA TYR A 42 47.07 37.91 -43.21
C TYR A 42 48.23 36.96 -42.97
N SER A 43 48.47 36.63 -41.72
CA SER A 43 49.38 35.52 -41.35
C SER A 43 48.83 34.16 -41.87
N ALA A 44 49.70 33.17 -41.87
CA ALA A 44 49.25 31.80 -42.00
C ALA A 44 48.28 31.48 -40.88
N LEU A 45 47.21 30.69 -41.21
CA LEU A 45 46.25 30.16 -40.26
C LEU A 45 46.96 29.29 -39.20
N LYS A 46 46.65 29.49 -37.94
CA LYS A 46 46.94 28.59 -36.84
C LYS A 46 45.66 28.12 -36.20
N GLU A 47 45.60 26.86 -35.80
CA GLU A 47 44.43 26.25 -35.17
C GLU A 47 44.82 25.76 -33.78
N THR A 48 43.84 25.79 -32.87
CA THR A 48 43.88 25.13 -31.58
C THR A 48 42.59 24.30 -31.44
N ASP A 49 42.74 23.04 -31.18
CA ASP A 49 41.60 22.15 -30.93
C ASP A 49 41.18 22.26 -29.46
N VAL A 50 39.88 22.39 -29.22
CA VAL A 50 39.24 22.29 -27.92
C VAL A 50 38.42 21.02 -27.89
N LEU A 51 38.87 20.05 -27.12
CA LEU A 51 38.14 18.81 -26.88
C LEU A 51 37.10 19.07 -25.78
N VAL A 52 35.85 18.75 -26.09
CA VAL A 52 34.74 18.88 -25.15
C VAL A 52 34.34 17.50 -24.68
N THR A 53 34.32 17.31 -23.37
CA THR A 53 33.77 16.10 -22.75
C THR A 53 32.49 16.43 -22.02
N SER A 54 31.47 15.60 -22.17
CA SER A 54 30.27 15.64 -21.34
C SER A 54 30.52 14.83 -20.05
N LEU A 55 29.91 15.22 -18.97
CA LEU A 55 29.83 14.44 -17.74
C LEU A 55 28.39 13.92 -17.61
N ASN A 56 28.24 12.75 -17.03
CA ASN A 56 26.92 12.18 -16.76
C ASN A 56 26.22 12.97 -15.66
N ASP A 57 24.98 13.39 -15.93
CA ASP A 57 24.09 14.03 -14.96
C ASP A 57 23.09 13.01 -14.37
N ALA A 58 22.59 13.26 -13.19
CA ALA A 58 21.62 12.39 -12.56
C ALA A 58 20.20 12.64 -13.10
N PRO A 59 19.35 11.59 -13.21
CA PRO A 59 17.96 11.78 -13.56
C PRO A 59 17.23 12.67 -12.57
N THR A 60 16.13 13.26 -13.00
CA THR A 60 15.25 14.08 -12.17
C THR A 60 13.84 13.47 -12.11
N LEU A 61 13.20 13.59 -10.96
CA LEU A 61 11.81 13.18 -10.74
C LEU A 61 11.03 14.36 -10.19
N THR A 62 9.85 14.59 -10.75
CA THR A 62 8.89 15.60 -10.30
C THR A 62 7.48 15.02 -10.26
N GLY A 63 6.53 15.74 -9.67
CA GLY A 63 5.15 15.27 -9.52
C GLY A 63 4.96 14.18 -8.46
N ASP A 64 5.96 13.95 -7.61
CA ASP A 64 6.05 12.86 -6.64
C ASP A 64 5.37 13.15 -5.28
N ALA A 65 4.77 14.32 -5.08
CA ALA A 65 4.08 14.68 -3.83
C ALA A 65 2.63 14.15 -3.75
N GLY A 66 2.32 13.11 -4.52
CA GLY A 66 0.99 12.51 -4.58
C GLY A 66 0.57 11.87 -3.26
N SER A 67 -0.73 11.97 -2.96
CA SER A 67 -1.37 11.23 -1.87
C SER A 67 -2.60 10.51 -2.42
N VAL A 68 -2.68 9.21 -2.16
CA VAL A 68 -3.80 8.36 -2.60
C VAL A 68 -4.40 7.62 -1.40
N GLN A 69 -5.69 7.33 -1.48
CA GLN A 69 -6.38 6.50 -0.49
C GLN A 69 -6.49 5.06 -0.99
N PHE A 70 -5.97 4.14 -0.21
CA PHE A 70 -6.22 2.71 -0.33
C PHE A 70 -7.44 2.35 0.53
N THR A 71 -8.40 1.68 -0.07
CA THR A 71 -9.49 1.01 0.63
C THR A 71 -9.22 -0.48 0.57
N GLU A 72 -9.36 -1.14 1.69
CA GLU A 72 -9.15 -2.58 1.84
C GLU A 72 -9.79 -3.39 0.70
N GLY A 73 -9.06 -4.41 0.25
CA GLY A 73 -9.50 -5.31 -0.81
C GLY A 73 -9.32 -4.79 -2.25
N THR A 74 -8.93 -3.50 -2.46
CA THR A 74 -8.81 -2.93 -3.81
C THR A 74 -7.45 -2.26 -4.02
N PRO A 75 -6.51 -2.89 -4.78
CA PRO A 75 -5.22 -2.28 -5.07
C PRO A 75 -5.35 -0.93 -5.78
N VAL A 76 -4.59 0.08 -5.33
CA VAL A 76 -4.63 1.45 -5.86
C VAL A 76 -3.31 1.85 -6.49
N VAL A 77 -3.33 2.59 -7.60
CA VAL A 77 -2.14 3.22 -8.18
C VAL A 77 -1.62 4.27 -7.19
N ILE A 78 -0.30 4.22 -6.89
CA ILE A 78 0.28 5.08 -5.85
C ILE A 78 0.36 6.53 -6.33
N ASP A 79 0.95 6.74 -7.52
CA ASP A 79 1.09 8.06 -8.09
C ASP A 79 1.15 7.99 -9.62
N ASN A 80 0.22 8.63 -10.29
CA ASN A 80 0.16 8.68 -11.75
C ASN A 80 0.64 10.02 -12.34
N ASN A 81 1.13 10.93 -11.49
CA ASN A 81 1.61 12.26 -11.90
C ASN A 81 3.14 12.35 -11.96
N LEU A 82 3.85 11.26 -11.66
CA LEU A 82 5.31 11.22 -11.73
C LEU A 82 5.80 11.64 -13.12
N VAL A 83 6.80 12.51 -13.17
CA VAL A 83 7.47 12.91 -14.41
C VAL A 83 8.95 12.69 -14.25
N LEU A 84 9.52 11.87 -15.13
CA LEU A 84 10.95 11.60 -15.20
C LEU A 84 11.59 12.39 -16.33
N ALA A 85 12.80 12.89 -16.10
CA ALA A 85 13.64 13.46 -17.12
C ALA A 85 15.12 13.17 -16.81
N ASP A 86 15.89 13.06 -17.88
CA ASP A 86 17.32 12.98 -17.83
C ASP A 86 17.87 13.82 -18.99
N VAL A 87 18.88 14.66 -18.71
CA VAL A 87 19.33 15.67 -19.69
C VAL A 87 20.29 15.09 -20.72
N ASP A 88 21.02 14.04 -20.36
CA ASP A 88 22.06 13.45 -21.20
C ASP A 88 21.88 11.94 -21.43
N SER A 89 21.06 11.26 -20.63
CA SER A 89 20.75 9.84 -20.77
C SER A 89 19.35 9.61 -21.35
N ALA A 90 19.28 8.94 -22.50
CA ALA A 90 18.00 8.54 -23.10
C ALA A 90 17.37 7.32 -22.41
N ASN A 91 18.17 6.55 -21.68
CA ASN A 91 17.77 5.32 -21.01
C ASN A 91 18.09 5.36 -19.51
N LEU A 92 17.26 4.64 -18.75
CA LEU A 92 17.47 4.34 -17.36
C LEU A 92 17.82 2.86 -17.19
N ASN A 93 18.46 2.51 -16.08
CA ASN A 93 18.95 1.15 -15.83
C ASN A 93 18.24 0.47 -14.65
N GLY A 94 17.53 1.22 -13.85
CA GLY A 94 16.83 0.69 -12.69
C GLY A 94 16.02 1.72 -11.93
N ALA A 95 15.13 1.20 -11.09
CA ALA A 95 14.40 2.02 -10.12
C ALA A 95 14.12 1.22 -8.85
N THR A 96 13.96 1.92 -7.74
CA THR A 96 13.46 1.33 -6.49
C THR A 96 12.26 2.12 -5.99
N VAL A 97 11.24 1.38 -5.56
CA VAL A 97 10.06 1.92 -4.89
C VAL A 97 10.01 1.31 -3.50
N LYS A 98 10.01 2.15 -2.48
CA LYS A 98 10.16 1.72 -1.10
C LYS A 98 9.06 2.25 -0.20
N ILE A 99 8.39 1.37 0.54
CA ILE A 99 7.60 1.76 1.72
C ILE A 99 8.58 1.90 2.88
N THR A 100 8.69 3.09 3.47
CA THR A 100 9.66 3.38 4.54
C THR A 100 9.18 3.04 5.93
N ASN A 101 7.88 2.79 6.09
CA ASN A 101 7.19 2.44 7.33
C ASN A 101 6.25 1.26 7.10
N TYR A 102 6.81 0.17 6.59
CA TYR A 102 6.11 -1.06 6.26
C TYR A 102 5.25 -1.57 7.41
N LYS A 103 4.07 -2.09 7.08
CA LYS A 103 3.19 -2.83 7.97
C LYS A 103 2.86 -4.20 7.37
N ALA A 104 2.55 -5.15 8.24
CA ALA A 104 2.19 -6.50 7.79
C ALA A 104 1.06 -6.48 6.74
N GLY A 105 1.22 -7.26 5.69
CA GLY A 105 0.28 -7.31 4.57
C GLY A 105 0.54 -6.31 3.45
N ASP A 106 1.37 -5.26 3.66
CA ASP A 106 1.69 -4.30 2.59
C ASP A 106 2.41 -4.97 1.42
N GLN A 107 2.04 -4.57 0.21
CA GLN A 107 2.59 -5.04 -1.05
C GLN A 107 2.74 -3.89 -2.05
N LEU A 108 3.79 -3.94 -2.86
CA LEU A 108 3.97 -3.11 -4.06
C LEU A 108 3.78 -4.01 -5.27
N LEU A 109 2.81 -3.70 -6.13
CA LEU A 109 2.46 -4.51 -7.28
C LEU A 109 2.90 -3.83 -8.57
N PHE A 110 3.62 -4.56 -9.42
CA PHE A 110 4.04 -4.14 -10.75
C PHE A 110 3.93 -5.31 -11.72
N THR A 111 3.52 -5.03 -12.95
CA THR A 111 3.54 -6.02 -14.03
C THR A 111 4.73 -5.73 -14.92
N PRO A 112 5.73 -6.64 -15.02
CA PRO A 112 6.88 -6.46 -15.86
C PRO A 112 6.52 -6.16 -17.33
N THR A 113 7.32 -5.32 -17.98
CA THR A 113 7.24 -4.99 -19.40
C THR A 113 8.38 -5.65 -20.17
N ALA A 114 8.46 -5.46 -21.48
CA ALA A 114 9.49 -6.10 -22.30
C ALA A 114 10.92 -5.72 -21.91
N GLY A 115 11.15 -4.49 -21.44
CA GLY A 115 12.49 -3.98 -21.07
C GLY A 115 12.72 -3.87 -19.56
N ILE A 116 11.64 -3.87 -18.75
CA ILE A 116 11.72 -3.65 -17.30
C ILE A 116 11.21 -4.87 -16.55
N SER A 117 12.07 -5.45 -15.73
CA SER A 117 11.82 -6.65 -14.92
C SER A 117 11.86 -6.32 -13.42
N ILE A 118 11.32 -7.23 -12.61
CA ILE A 118 11.43 -7.15 -11.14
C ILE A 118 12.65 -7.97 -10.69
N SER A 119 13.48 -7.40 -9.84
CA SER A 119 14.50 -8.12 -9.09
C SER A 119 13.97 -8.50 -7.71
N GLY A 120 14.03 -9.77 -7.37
CA GLY A 120 13.49 -10.30 -6.11
C GLY A 120 12.05 -10.79 -6.23
N THR A 121 11.22 -10.51 -5.23
CA THR A 121 9.82 -10.96 -5.18
C THR A 121 8.90 -9.98 -5.93
N ALA A 122 7.84 -10.53 -6.54
CA ALA A 122 6.88 -9.74 -7.33
C ALA A 122 6.11 -8.68 -6.53
N THR A 123 6.10 -8.79 -5.21
CA THR A 123 5.40 -7.87 -4.28
C THR A 123 6.35 -7.00 -3.45
N GLY A 124 7.64 -7.03 -3.80
CA GLY A 124 8.70 -6.35 -3.05
C GLY A 124 9.37 -7.24 -1.99
N VAL A 125 10.52 -6.81 -1.51
CA VAL A 125 11.32 -7.49 -0.49
C VAL A 125 11.20 -6.73 0.83
N VAL A 126 10.79 -7.44 1.89
CA VAL A 126 10.65 -6.87 3.24
C VAL A 126 12.00 -6.92 3.98
N ASP A 127 12.41 -5.80 4.54
CA ASP A 127 13.46 -5.72 5.54
C ASP A 127 12.83 -5.42 6.91
N THR A 128 12.73 -6.45 7.74
CA THR A 128 12.12 -6.35 9.08
C THR A 128 12.95 -5.53 10.06
N ASN A 129 14.28 -5.43 9.86
CA ASN A 129 15.15 -4.64 10.74
C ASN A 129 15.00 -3.14 10.45
N ALA A 130 14.91 -2.78 9.16
CA ALA A 130 14.69 -1.41 8.72
C ALA A 130 13.21 -1.02 8.70
N ASN A 131 12.29 -1.98 8.87
CA ASN A 131 10.84 -1.80 8.73
C ASN A 131 10.44 -1.20 7.38
N THR A 132 10.98 -1.76 6.30
CA THR A 132 10.75 -1.31 4.92
C THR A 132 10.32 -2.44 4.01
N LEU A 133 9.62 -2.08 2.93
CA LEU A 133 9.35 -2.96 1.79
C LEU A 133 9.91 -2.28 0.53
N THR A 134 10.74 -2.97 -0.23
CA THR A 134 11.36 -2.43 -1.45
C THR A 134 11.02 -3.28 -2.66
N LEU A 135 10.43 -2.66 -3.69
CA LEU A 135 10.30 -3.21 -5.03
C LEU A 135 11.45 -2.66 -5.88
N THR A 136 12.23 -3.56 -6.49
CA THR A 136 13.36 -3.18 -7.35
C THR A 136 13.05 -3.54 -8.78
N LEU A 137 13.10 -2.53 -9.66
CA LEU A 137 12.98 -2.67 -11.10
C LEU A 137 14.37 -2.65 -11.73
N THR A 138 14.59 -3.49 -12.73
CA THR A 138 15.88 -3.66 -13.43
C THR A 138 15.68 -3.82 -14.93
N GLY A 139 16.69 -3.43 -15.68
CA GLY A 139 16.69 -3.51 -17.15
C GLY A 139 16.86 -2.14 -17.79
N ALA A 140 17.67 -2.05 -18.85
CA ALA A 140 17.84 -0.80 -19.57
C ALA A 140 16.64 -0.55 -20.48
N ASP A 141 15.96 0.57 -20.29
CA ASP A 141 14.83 1.02 -21.12
C ASP A 141 14.75 2.55 -21.12
N THR A 142 13.93 3.12 -21.98
CA THR A 142 13.82 4.58 -22.11
C THR A 142 13.26 5.25 -20.86
N VAL A 143 13.53 6.55 -20.72
CA VAL A 143 12.99 7.38 -19.63
C VAL A 143 11.46 7.29 -19.59
N GLU A 144 10.81 7.36 -20.77
CA GLU A 144 9.35 7.26 -20.89
C GLU A 144 8.81 5.88 -20.47
N ALA A 145 9.56 4.81 -20.77
CA ALA A 145 9.18 3.45 -20.36
C ALA A 145 9.23 3.31 -18.83
N TYR A 146 10.27 3.83 -18.19
CA TYR A 146 10.38 3.87 -16.73
C TYR A 146 9.32 4.76 -16.08
N GLU A 147 9.03 5.93 -16.67
CA GLU A 147 7.94 6.80 -16.21
C GLU A 147 6.60 6.04 -16.22
N ALA A 148 6.27 5.40 -17.35
CA ALA A 148 5.05 4.59 -17.48
C ALA A 148 5.04 3.41 -16.48
N ALA A 149 6.18 2.74 -16.28
CA ALA A 149 6.33 1.67 -15.30
C ALA A 149 6.04 2.16 -13.87
N LEU A 150 6.69 3.24 -13.43
CA LEU A 150 6.51 3.80 -12.10
C LEU A 150 5.07 4.29 -11.86
N ARG A 151 4.44 4.94 -12.84
CA ARG A 151 3.03 5.36 -12.79
C ARG A 151 2.05 4.18 -12.69
N SER A 152 2.46 2.97 -13.08
CA SER A 152 1.63 1.76 -13.04
C SER A 152 1.69 1.04 -11.69
N ILE A 153 2.63 1.38 -10.81
CA ILE A 153 2.83 0.69 -9.54
C ILE A 153 1.65 0.93 -8.60
N ARG A 154 1.17 -0.17 -8.02
CA ARG A 154 0.03 -0.15 -7.10
C ARG A 154 0.46 -0.55 -5.71
N PHE A 155 -0.19 0.06 -4.73
CA PHE A 155 -0.20 -0.40 -3.35
C PHE A 155 -1.35 -1.39 -3.14
N ASN A 156 -1.10 -2.41 -2.34
CA ASN A 156 -2.08 -3.34 -1.80
C ASN A 156 -1.73 -3.68 -0.35
N ASN A 157 -2.72 -4.09 0.42
CA ASN A 157 -2.54 -4.74 1.71
C ASN A 157 -3.45 -5.97 1.76
N THR A 158 -2.93 -7.11 2.25
CA THR A 158 -3.63 -8.39 2.27
C THR A 158 -4.28 -8.71 3.63
N SER A 159 -4.23 -7.79 4.58
CA SER A 159 -4.89 -7.93 5.87
C SER A 159 -6.35 -7.57 5.75
N ASP A 160 -7.20 -8.34 6.39
CA ASP A 160 -8.63 -8.01 6.56
C ASP A 160 -8.83 -6.91 7.64
N ASN A 161 -7.77 -6.54 8.38
CA ASN A 161 -7.75 -5.38 9.27
C ASN A 161 -6.40 -4.66 9.12
N PRO A 162 -6.21 -3.87 8.05
CA PRO A 162 -4.95 -3.21 7.77
C PRO A 162 -4.69 -2.06 8.76
N ASP A 163 -3.46 -1.96 9.23
CA ASP A 163 -3.00 -0.84 10.07
C ASP A 163 -3.28 0.50 9.34
N ALA A 164 -4.02 1.39 9.97
CA ALA A 164 -4.48 2.65 9.37
C ALA A 164 -3.39 3.74 9.26
N THR A 165 -2.15 3.47 9.72
CA THR A 165 -1.03 4.41 9.58
C THR A 165 -0.78 4.70 8.10
N THR A 166 -0.68 5.97 7.72
CA THR A 166 -0.29 6.38 6.36
C THR A 166 1.07 5.81 5.99
N ARG A 167 1.19 5.20 4.80
CA ARG A 167 2.47 4.72 4.27
C ARG A 167 3.19 5.84 3.53
N THR A 168 4.50 5.93 3.75
CA THR A 168 5.38 6.82 2.99
C THR A 168 6.10 6.00 1.94
N ILE A 169 5.96 6.41 0.68
CA ILE A 169 6.57 5.78 -0.48
C ILE A 169 7.75 6.65 -0.90
N GLN A 170 8.91 6.04 -1.08
CA GLN A 170 10.09 6.68 -1.68
C GLN A 170 10.34 6.11 -3.08
N TRP A 171 10.65 7.01 -4.01
CA TRP A 171 10.99 6.70 -5.39
C TRP A 171 12.45 7.02 -5.63
N ASN A 172 13.17 6.09 -6.23
CA ASN A 172 14.52 6.33 -6.73
C ASN A 172 14.70 5.72 -8.11
N VAL A 173 15.49 6.38 -8.96
CA VAL A 173 15.76 5.97 -10.33
C VAL A 173 17.25 6.11 -10.58
N THR A 174 17.81 5.22 -11.39
CA THR A 174 19.22 5.20 -11.76
C THR A 174 19.33 5.20 -13.29
N ASP A 175 20.18 6.08 -13.82
CA ASP A 175 20.44 6.19 -15.26
C ASP A 175 21.33 5.07 -15.81
N VAL A 176 21.54 5.12 -17.11
CA VAL A 176 22.63 4.43 -17.79
C VAL A 176 23.71 5.50 -18.05
N SER A 177 24.90 5.32 -17.50
CA SER A 177 26.00 6.26 -17.76
C SER A 177 26.25 6.44 -19.27
N ALA A 178 26.13 7.68 -19.74
CA ALA A 178 26.28 8.02 -21.15
C ALA A 178 27.74 8.05 -21.63
N ASP A 179 28.70 8.22 -20.73
CA ASP A 179 30.10 8.50 -21.03
C ASP A 179 31.10 7.49 -20.45
N ALA A 180 30.64 6.28 -20.09
CA ALA A 180 31.42 5.26 -19.37
C ALA A 180 31.85 5.70 -17.94
N SER A 181 31.28 6.75 -17.39
CA SER A 181 31.39 7.11 -15.99
C SER A 181 30.49 6.22 -15.10
N THR A 182 30.26 6.58 -13.88
CA THR A 182 29.36 5.82 -12.98
C THR A 182 27.91 6.22 -13.23
N ALA A 183 27.01 5.25 -13.34
CA ALA A 183 25.58 5.49 -13.34
C ALA A 183 25.16 6.25 -12.07
N LEU A 184 24.33 7.27 -12.23
CA LEU A 184 23.86 8.14 -11.15
C LEU A 184 22.40 7.84 -10.79
N SER A 185 22.06 8.09 -9.54
CA SER A 185 20.69 8.03 -9.06
C SER A 185 20.17 9.43 -8.77
N LEU A 186 18.85 9.56 -8.60
CA LEU A 186 18.23 10.81 -8.16
C LEU A 186 19.04 11.45 -7.02
N ALA A 187 19.27 12.75 -7.08
CA ALA A 187 19.97 13.52 -6.05
C ALA A 187 19.22 13.47 -4.70
N SER A 188 17.88 13.37 -4.74
CA SER A 188 17.05 13.08 -3.58
C SER A 188 15.89 12.18 -4.01
N ALA A 189 15.53 11.21 -3.16
CA ALA A 189 14.39 10.35 -3.42
C ALA A 189 13.09 11.17 -3.45
N GLY A 190 12.26 10.95 -4.47
CA GLY A 190 10.90 11.44 -4.51
C GLY A 190 10.03 10.79 -3.42
N THR A 191 8.94 11.43 -3.01
CA THR A 191 8.04 10.89 -1.96
C THR A 191 6.58 11.06 -2.28
N SER A 192 5.81 9.99 -2.14
CA SER A 192 4.35 9.96 -2.20
C SER A 192 3.79 9.31 -0.94
N SER A 193 2.48 9.38 -0.72
CA SER A 193 1.84 8.79 0.46
C SER A 193 0.61 7.97 0.10
N VAL A 194 0.33 6.94 0.91
CA VAL A 194 -0.89 6.14 0.83
C VAL A 194 -1.58 6.16 2.19
N THR A 195 -2.77 6.74 2.23
CA THR A 195 -3.66 6.66 3.40
C THR A 195 -4.45 5.37 3.37
N ILE A 196 -4.66 4.73 4.51
CA ILE A 196 -5.28 3.41 4.61
C ILE A 196 -6.67 3.54 5.23
N THR A 197 -7.65 2.90 4.61
CA THR A 197 -9.01 2.77 5.14
C THR A 197 -9.36 1.30 5.21
N ALA A 198 -9.53 0.77 6.42
CA ALA A 198 -10.09 -0.54 6.66
C ALA A 198 -11.59 -0.56 6.33
N VAL A 199 -12.11 -1.71 5.94
CA VAL A 199 -13.53 -1.98 5.74
C VAL A 199 -13.99 -2.88 6.88
N ASN A 200 -15.12 -2.59 7.48
CA ASN A 200 -15.66 -3.40 8.56
C ASN A 200 -16.08 -4.78 8.05
N ASP A 201 -15.55 -5.82 8.66
CA ASP A 201 -15.93 -7.20 8.42
C ASP A 201 -17.15 -7.62 9.24
N ALA A 202 -17.77 -8.72 8.86
CA ALA A 202 -18.88 -9.29 9.62
C ALA A 202 -18.36 -10.01 10.88
N PRO A 203 -19.08 -9.91 12.02
CA PRO A 203 -18.71 -10.66 13.20
C PRO A 203 -18.77 -12.17 12.96
N VAL A 204 -17.88 -12.90 13.62
CA VAL A 204 -17.77 -14.35 13.55
C VAL A 204 -18.34 -14.99 14.81
N LEU A 205 -19.27 -15.92 14.60
CA LEU A 205 -19.79 -16.79 15.65
C LEU A 205 -19.10 -18.16 15.53
N THR A 206 -18.45 -18.59 16.58
CA THR A 206 -17.85 -19.93 16.68
C THR A 206 -18.52 -20.76 17.78
N GLY A 207 -18.44 -22.07 17.68
CA GLY A 207 -19.26 -22.97 18.48
C GLY A 207 -20.59 -23.24 17.73
N GLY A 208 -21.56 -23.80 18.40
CA GLY A 208 -22.77 -24.32 17.77
C GLY A 208 -22.52 -25.66 17.07
N GLY A 209 -23.58 -26.26 16.52
CA GLY A 209 -23.52 -27.58 15.88
C GLY A 209 -23.43 -28.74 16.86
N ASN A 210 -23.51 -28.50 18.15
CA ASN A 210 -23.64 -29.53 19.16
C ASN A 210 -25.01 -30.21 19.08
N THR A 211 -25.03 -31.51 19.30
CA THR A 211 -26.28 -32.24 19.53
C THR A 211 -26.51 -32.37 21.02
N ILE A 212 -27.58 -31.81 21.54
CA ILE A 212 -28.02 -31.99 22.92
C ILE A 212 -29.14 -32.97 22.99
N GLN A 213 -29.22 -33.73 24.06
CA GLN A 213 -30.36 -34.63 24.35
C GLN A 213 -31.31 -33.94 25.31
N PHE A 214 -32.58 -33.97 25.02
CA PHE A 214 -33.63 -33.53 25.91
C PHE A 214 -34.68 -34.67 26.00
N SER A 215 -34.99 -35.09 27.21
CA SER A 215 -36.00 -36.07 27.46
C SER A 215 -37.25 -35.42 28.09
N GLU A 216 -38.41 -35.99 27.87
CA GLU A 216 -39.63 -35.52 28.52
C GLU A 216 -39.47 -35.45 30.03
N GLY A 217 -39.86 -34.30 30.58
CA GLY A 217 -39.72 -34.04 32.03
C GLY A 217 -38.36 -33.51 32.48
N ASP A 218 -37.39 -33.37 31.56
CA ASP A 218 -36.11 -32.78 31.90
C ASP A 218 -36.23 -31.29 32.31
N ALA A 219 -35.31 -30.85 33.14
CA ALA A 219 -35.07 -29.43 33.33
C ALA A 219 -34.51 -28.79 32.05
N ALA A 220 -34.63 -27.48 31.91
CA ALA A 220 -34.09 -26.76 30.75
C ALA A 220 -32.58 -27.04 30.57
N VAL A 221 -32.21 -27.44 29.34
CA VAL A 221 -30.82 -27.83 28.98
C VAL A 221 -30.11 -26.69 28.23
N VAL A 222 -28.84 -26.40 28.60
CA VAL A 222 -28.03 -25.41 27.92
C VAL A 222 -27.71 -25.85 26.51
N LEU A 223 -27.92 -24.93 25.53
CA LEU A 223 -27.69 -25.22 24.13
C LEU A 223 -26.22 -25.33 23.78
N ASP A 224 -25.43 -24.32 24.15
CA ASP A 224 -23.99 -24.31 23.95
C ASP A 224 -23.32 -23.35 24.93
N ASN A 225 -22.50 -23.89 25.82
CA ASN A 225 -21.71 -23.11 26.78
C ASN A 225 -20.31 -22.72 26.23
N ALA A 226 -19.94 -23.20 25.05
CA ALA A 226 -18.67 -22.94 24.40
C ALA A 226 -18.77 -21.88 23.28
N ILE A 227 -19.99 -21.44 22.97
CA ILE A 227 -20.22 -20.46 21.91
C ILE A 227 -19.36 -19.19 22.12
N ALA A 228 -18.71 -18.69 21.08
CA ALA A 228 -17.88 -17.52 21.14
C ALA A 228 -18.16 -16.55 19.98
N LEU A 229 -18.09 -15.27 20.29
CA LEU A 229 -18.24 -14.15 19.38
C LEU A 229 -16.90 -13.44 19.21
N SER A 230 -16.50 -13.15 17.99
CA SER A 230 -15.36 -12.32 17.66
C SER A 230 -15.69 -11.39 16.50
N ASP A 231 -14.98 -10.29 16.45
CA ASP A 231 -15.01 -9.32 15.36
C ASP A 231 -13.58 -8.85 15.13
N LEU A 232 -13.15 -8.81 13.89
CA LEU A 232 -11.75 -8.61 13.56
C LEU A 232 -11.29 -7.17 13.87
N GLU A 233 -12.14 -6.19 13.59
CA GLU A 233 -11.91 -4.77 13.91
C GLU A 233 -12.19 -4.46 15.37
N GLY A 234 -12.71 -5.43 16.13
CA GLY A 234 -13.11 -5.25 17.52
C GLY A 234 -14.43 -4.50 17.67
N SER A 235 -15.20 -4.40 16.59
CA SER A 235 -16.53 -3.79 16.61
C SER A 235 -17.47 -4.55 17.52
N ALA A 236 -18.28 -3.83 18.29
CA ALA A 236 -19.26 -4.44 19.15
C ALA A 236 -20.47 -4.92 18.32
N VAL A 237 -20.87 -6.16 18.53
CA VAL A 237 -22.14 -6.68 18.03
C VAL A 237 -23.28 -5.87 18.66
N THR A 238 -24.25 -5.45 17.87
CA THR A 238 -25.38 -4.66 18.35
C THR A 238 -26.61 -5.51 18.69
N THR A 239 -26.75 -6.64 18.02
CA THR A 239 -27.89 -7.54 18.19
C THR A 239 -27.48 -8.98 17.91
N VAL A 240 -27.96 -9.90 18.75
CA VAL A 240 -27.85 -11.34 18.51
C VAL A 240 -29.25 -11.94 18.60
N THR A 241 -29.55 -12.83 17.64
CA THR A 241 -30.84 -13.55 17.63
C THR A 241 -30.58 -15.05 17.74
N VAL A 242 -31.27 -15.69 18.66
CA VAL A 242 -31.35 -17.15 18.79
C VAL A 242 -32.81 -17.57 18.53
N GLN A 243 -32.99 -18.50 17.61
CA GLN A 243 -34.33 -18.94 17.21
C GLN A 243 -34.44 -20.45 17.19
N LEU A 244 -35.51 -20.97 17.78
CA LEU A 244 -35.90 -22.35 17.58
C LEU A 244 -36.49 -22.52 16.17
N ALA A 245 -35.88 -23.42 15.39
CA ALA A 245 -36.37 -23.78 14.06
C ALA A 245 -36.65 -25.30 14.03
N GLY A 246 -37.80 -25.68 13.51
CA GLY A 246 -38.16 -27.10 13.35
C GLY A 246 -37.39 -27.72 12.19
N ASN A 247 -36.76 -28.86 12.40
CA ASN A 247 -36.10 -29.64 11.35
C ASN A 247 -37.17 -30.51 10.59
N GLY A 248 -38.06 -29.85 9.85
CA GLY A 248 -39.16 -30.52 9.16
C GLY A 248 -40.36 -30.89 10.04
N VAL A 249 -40.34 -30.57 11.32
CA VAL A 249 -41.40 -30.79 12.29
C VAL A 249 -41.90 -29.44 12.83
N ALA A 250 -43.21 -29.32 13.01
CA ALA A 250 -43.79 -28.11 13.58
C ALA A 250 -43.35 -27.94 15.06
N ILE A 251 -42.83 -26.76 15.41
CA ILE A 251 -42.52 -26.39 16.79
C ILE A 251 -43.80 -26.10 17.53
N THR A 252 -43.99 -26.68 18.70
CA THR A 252 -45.17 -26.46 19.56
C THR A 252 -44.98 -25.23 20.45
N ASN A 253 -46.10 -24.70 20.99
CA ASN A 253 -46.04 -23.56 21.92
C ASN A 253 -45.45 -23.90 23.29
N SER A 254 -45.27 -25.19 23.58
CA SER A 254 -44.60 -25.70 24.78
C SER A 254 -43.06 -25.65 24.72
N GLU A 255 -42.52 -25.46 23.52
CA GLU A 255 -41.08 -25.41 23.27
C GLU A 255 -40.63 -23.95 23.34
N VAL A 256 -39.71 -23.64 24.26
CA VAL A 256 -39.27 -22.29 24.53
C VAL A 256 -37.76 -22.23 24.76
N LEU A 257 -37.22 -21.06 24.55
CA LEU A 257 -35.88 -20.68 25.00
C LEU A 257 -35.98 -20.08 26.40
N GLU A 258 -35.02 -20.37 27.24
CA GLU A 258 -34.76 -19.69 28.52
C GLU A 258 -33.33 -19.15 28.53
N TYR A 259 -33.07 -18.15 29.34
CA TYR A 259 -31.72 -17.58 29.52
C TYR A 259 -31.59 -16.97 30.91
N ASP A 260 -30.35 -16.75 31.39
CA ASP A 260 -30.09 -16.05 32.63
C ASP A 260 -29.98 -14.54 32.39
N ALA A 261 -30.98 -13.76 32.79
CA ALA A 261 -30.99 -12.31 32.64
C ALA A 261 -29.89 -11.57 33.47
N ASN A 262 -29.22 -12.29 34.38
CA ASN A 262 -28.15 -11.73 35.19
C ASN A 262 -26.74 -12.10 34.65
N ALA A 263 -26.66 -12.82 33.55
CA ALA A 263 -25.39 -13.23 32.95
C ALA A 263 -24.54 -12.03 32.48
N SER A 264 -25.17 -10.91 32.17
CA SER A 264 -24.52 -9.62 31.94
C SER A 264 -25.35 -8.47 32.46
N ASN A 265 -24.69 -7.44 32.98
CA ASN A 265 -25.35 -6.19 33.38
C ASN A 265 -25.47 -5.17 32.23
N LYS A 266 -24.91 -5.44 31.08
CA LYS A 266 -24.82 -4.53 29.95
C LYS A 266 -25.74 -4.87 28.78
N VAL A 267 -26.12 -6.14 28.66
CA VAL A 267 -27.06 -6.61 27.62
C VAL A 267 -28.32 -7.20 28.24
N GLU A 268 -29.38 -7.21 27.48
CA GLU A 268 -30.66 -7.80 27.85
C GLU A 268 -31.24 -8.67 26.74
N GLY A 269 -31.94 -9.72 27.12
CA GLY A 269 -32.66 -10.59 26.21
C GLY A 269 -34.15 -10.30 26.21
N THR A 270 -34.74 -10.32 25.03
CA THR A 270 -36.20 -10.22 24.86
C THR A 270 -36.71 -11.47 24.12
N LEU A 271 -37.64 -12.18 24.77
CA LEU A 271 -38.31 -13.35 24.18
C LEU A 271 -39.57 -12.94 23.42
N THR A 272 -39.68 -13.38 22.18
CA THR A 272 -40.84 -13.18 21.31
C THR A 272 -41.27 -14.51 20.71
N ASN A 273 -42.33 -14.51 19.88
CA ASN A 273 -42.82 -15.68 19.20
C ASN A 273 -43.10 -16.86 20.17
N ASN A 274 -43.84 -16.56 21.26
CA ASN A 274 -44.14 -17.50 22.36
C ASN A 274 -42.85 -18.13 22.99
N GLY A 275 -41.80 -17.34 23.19
CA GLY A 275 -40.53 -17.79 23.79
C GLY A 275 -39.61 -18.56 22.83
N ARG A 276 -39.89 -18.59 21.52
CA ARG A 276 -39.09 -19.33 20.52
C ARG A 276 -38.04 -18.49 19.86
N THR A 277 -38.07 -17.17 20.02
CA THR A 277 -37.09 -16.25 19.49
C THR A 277 -36.55 -15.38 20.64
N LEU A 278 -35.28 -15.48 20.92
CA LEU A 278 -34.57 -14.63 21.85
C LEU A 278 -33.75 -13.59 21.06
N THR A 279 -34.04 -12.34 21.26
CA THR A 279 -33.23 -11.23 20.73
C THR A 279 -32.44 -10.60 21.89
N ILE A 280 -31.12 -10.54 21.77
CA ILE A 280 -30.21 -9.95 22.76
C ILE A 280 -29.75 -8.61 22.22
N THR A 281 -29.92 -7.56 23.00
CA THR A 281 -29.52 -6.19 22.65
C THR A 281 -28.81 -5.55 23.82
N GLN A 282 -28.15 -4.45 23.57
CA GLN A 282 -27.57 -3.61 24.60
C GLN A 282 -28.70 -3.00 25.46
N LYS A 283 -28.53 -2.95 26.78
CA LYS A 283 -29.48 -2.32 27.68
C LYS A 283 -29.58 -0.80 27.45
N ALA A 284 -30.76 -0.26 27.62
CA ALA A 284 -30.99 1.18 27.51
C ALA A 284 -30.03 1.98 28.43
N GLY A 285 -29.36 2.98 27.86
CA GLY A 285 -28.41 3.82 28.59
C GLY A 285 -27.00 3.24 28.77
N VAL A 286 -26.74 2.00 28.32
CA VAL A 286 -25.40 1.43 28.25
C VAL A 286 -24.80 1.80 26.89
N THR A 287 -23.52 2.18 26.85
CA THR A 287 -22.82 2.59 25.61
C THR A 287 -21.55 1.78 25.34
N ASP A 288 -21.22 0.84 26.22
CA ASP A 288 -19.95 0.13 26.24
C ASP A 288 -20.12 -1.41 26.37
N ALA A 289 -21.23 -1.95 25.87
CA ALA A 289 -21.39 -3.41 25.81
C ALA A 289 -20.40 -4.00 24.82
N ALA A 290 -19.60 -4.96 25.28
CA ALA A 290 -18.61 -5.67 24.48
C ALA A 290 -19.17 -7.00 23.96
N ASN A 291 -18.50 -7.60 22.97
CA ASN A 291 -18.87 -8.94 22.46
C ASN A 291 -18.87 -10.02 23.56
N SER A 292 -18.03 -9.86 24.59
CA SER A 292 -18.01 -10.70 25.78
C SER A 292 -19.31 -10.64 26.61
N ASP A 293 -20.00 -9.50 26.62
CA ASP A 293 -21.27 -9.36 27.33
C ASP A 293 -22.40 -10.14 26.65
N PHE A 294 -22.46 -10.03 25.30
CA PHE A 294 -23.38 -10.84 24.48
C PHE A 294 -23.07 -12.33 24.59
N GLN A 295 -21.79 -12.69 24.57
CA GLN A 295 -21.34 -14.08 24.71
C GLN A 295 -21.70 -14.67 26.09
N ALA A 296 -21.55 -13.89 27.14
CA ALA A 296 -21.91 -14.33 28.48
C ALA A 296 -23.40 -14.72 28.57
N LEU A 297 -24.28 -13.91 28.00
CA LEU A 297 -25.71 -14.21 27.97
C LEU A 297 -26.01 -15.40 27.04
N LEU A 298 -25.42 -15.45 25.85
CA LEU A 298 -25.60 -16.55 24.87
C LEU A 298 -25.29 -17.93 25.48
N ARG A 299 -24.24 -18.03 26.29
CA ARG A 299 -23.82 -19.28 26.93
C ARG A 299 -24.81 -19.79 27.97
N THR A 300 -25.77 -18.97 28.40
CA THR A 300 -26.83 -19.35 29.33
C THR A 300 -28.11 -19.79 28.66
N VAL A 301 -28.18 -19.66 27.32
CA VAL A 301 -29.41 -20.00 26.58
C VAL A 301 -29.69 -21.49 26.67
N LYS A 302 -30.93 -21.82 27.04
CA LYS A 302 -31.41 -23.18 27.27
C LYS A 302 -32.63 -23.45 26.40
N TYR A 303 -32.78 -24.73 26.06
CA TYR A 303 -34.02 -25.27 25.51
C TYR A 303 -34.86 -25.89 26.63
N LYS A 304 -36.18 -25.69 26.55
CA LYS A 304 -37.17 -26.36 27.41
C LYS A 304 -38.38 -26.73 26.61
N ASN A 305 -38.97 -27.86 26.96
CA ASN A 305 -40.33 -28.22 26.54
C ASN A 305 -41.15 -28.51 27.78
N THR A 306 -42.31 -27.85 27.88
CA THR A 306 -43.24 -27.98 28.98
C THR A 306 -44.40 -28.93 28.66
N ASP A 307 -44.43 -29.52 27.46
CA ASP A 307 -45.45 -30.52 27.10
C ASP A 307 -45.11 -31.86 27.76
N THR A 308 -46.09 -32.47 28.38
CA THR A 308 -45.99 -33.80 28.99
C THR A 308 -46.55 -34.89 28.06
N ALA A 309 -47.00 -34.52 26.85
CA ALA A 309 -47.37 -35.46 25.82
C ALA A 309 -46.12 -35.93 25.03
N THR A 310 -46.14 -37.16 24.56
CA THR A 310 -45.03 -37.81 23.84
C THR A 310 -44.39 -36.91 22.78
N LEU A 311 -43.06 -36.61 22.92
CA LEU A 311 -42.28 -35.87 21.94
C LEU A 311 -42.04 -36.74 20.70
N ASP A 312 -42.61 -36.35 19.56
CA ASP A 312 -42.31 -37.01 18.28
C ASP A 312 -41.14 -36.32 17.57
N GLY A 313 -40.03 -37.06 17.42
CA GLY A 313 -38.93 -36.72 16.52
C GLY A 313 -37.74 -35.98 17.18
N ASN A 314 -36.58 -36.10 16.55
CA ASN A 314 -35.36 -35.31 16.85
C ASN A 314 -35.56 -33.85 16.46
N ARG A 315 -35.31 -32.91 17.36
CA ARG A 315 -35.43 -31.47 17.20
C ARG A 315 -34.15 -30.72 17.42
#